data_729cbf1a0c9f2745864ffbf44e46b62f
#
_entry.id   729cbf1a0c9f2745864ffbf44e46b62f
#
_cell.length_a   1.000
_cell.length_b   1.000
_cell.length_c   1.000
_cell.angle_alpha   90.00
_cell.angle_beta   90.00
_cell.angle_gamma   90.00
#
_symmetry.space_group_name_H-M   'P 1'
#
loop_
_entity.id
_entity.type
_entity.pdbx_description
1 polymer ?
#
loop_
_entity_poly.entity_id
_entity_poly.type
_entity_poly.pdbx_seq_one_letter_code
_entity_poly.pdbx_strand_id
1 'polypeptide(L)'
;MKFGPPPPVAVGSPHCKTYKPFVVKRWHKELLKNPPKGEEATLVDLITHRVPAGVDDAAKVKASYLAAVAHGTEKCALLSPEKATELLGTMLGGYNLTPLIDLLDNKACAPVAAAGLKKTLLMFDFFNDVADKAKAGNAKAKEVMQSWADAEWFTSRHEVDKKITVTVFKVPGETNTDDLSPAPDAWSRPDIPLHYLAMLKNTREGAAFKPEEDGKRGPMKFIDDLKKKG
;
A
#
# COMPACT_ATOMS: atom_id res chain seq x y z
N MET A 1 -15.61 -21.48 -25.84
CA MET A 1 -14.16 -21.30 -26.02
C MET A 1 -13.45 -21.96 -24.81
N LYS A 2 -12.67 -23.01 -25.05
CA LYS A 2 -11.85 -23.63 -24.04
C LYS A 2 -10.63 -22.72 -23.85
N PHE A 3 -10.53 -22.07 -22.67
CA PHE A 3 -9.34 -21.33 -22.30
C PHE A 3 -8.25 -22.35 -21.96
N GLY A 4 -7.12 -22.29 -22.63
CA GLY A 4 -5.94 -23.07 -22.30
C GLY A 4 -5.44 -22.80 -20.87
N PRO A 5 -4.56 -23.65 -20.32
CA PRO A 5 -3.99 -23.42 -19.00
C PRO A 5 -3.34 -22.03 -18.94
N PRO A 6 -3.40 -21.36 -17.78
CA PRO A 6 -2.75 -20.05 -17.62
C PRO A 6 -1.25 -20.18 -17.92
N PRO A 7 -0.64 -19.18 -18.54
CA PRO A 7 0.80 -19.17 -18.73
C PRO A 7 1.47 -19.27 -17.35
N PRO A 8 2.62 -19.94 -17.25
CA PRO A 8 3.36 -20.02 -16.00
C PRO A 8 3.62 -18.61 -15.46
N VAL A 9 3.33 -18.40 -14.19
CA VAL A 9 3.63 -17.15 -13.51
C VAL A 9 5.15 -17.00 -13.55
N ALA A 10 5.64 -16.06 -14.33
CA ALA A 10 7.06 -15.74 -14.37
C ALA A 10 7.45 -15.09 -13.04
N VAL A 11 7.82 -15.92 -12.07
CA VAL A 11 8.39 -15.46 -10.80
C VAL A 11 9.77 -14.89 -11.12
N GLY A 12 9.91 -13.56 -11.00
CA GLY A 12 11.20 -12.93 -10.81
C GLY A 12 12.21 -13.04 -11.96
N SER A 13 11.79 -12.90 -13.21
CA SER A 13 12.79 -12.66 -14.27
C SER A 13 13.29 -11.20 -14.18
N PRO A 14 14.60 -10.97 -14.01
CA PRO A 14 15.18 -9.62 -13.91
C PRO A 14 15.03 -8.78 -15.20
N HIS A 15 14.44 -9.33 -16.24
CA HIS A 15 14.28 -8.71 -17.54
C HIS A 15 12.84 -8.35 -17.94
N CYS A 16 11.87 -8.43 -17.02
CA CYS A 16 10.51 -8.03 -17.35
C CYS A 16 10.41 -6.50 -17.52
N LYS A 17 10.73 -6.02 -18.72
CA LYS A 17 10.66 -4.60 -19.11
C LYS A 17 9.25 -4.03 -19.19
N THR A 18 8.22 -4.86 -18.99
CA THR A 18 6.83 -4.44 -18.98
C THR A 18 6.14 -5.09 -17.79
N TYR A 19 6.14 -4.41 -16.68
CA TYR A 19 5.27 -4.75 -15.56
C TYR A 19 3.82 -4.57 -16.05
N LYS A 20 3.18 -5.66 -16.44
CA LYS A 20 1.73 -5.61 -16.70
C LYS A 20 1.04 -5.59 -15.35
N PRO A 21 0.16 -4.61 -15.11
CA PRO A 21 -0.54 -4.52 -13.83
C PRO A 21 -1.25 -5.86 -13.55
N PHE A 22 -1.11 -6.32 -12.31
CA PHE A 22 -1.81 -7.50 -11.85
C PHE A 22 -3.31 -7.20 -11.79
N VAL A 23 -4.08 -7.86 -12.64
CA VAL A 23 -5.52 -7.78 -12.62
C VAL A 23 -6.05 -9.05 -12.00
N VAL A 24 -6.86 -8.95 -10.95
CA VAL A 24 -7.53 -10.10 -10.34
C VAL A 24 -8.60 -10.61 -11.30
N LYS A 25 -8.19 -11.44 -12.24
CA LYS A 25 -9.07 -12.13 -13.19
C LYS A 25 -9.72 -13.35 -12.52
N ARG A 26 -10.70 -13.96 -13.19
CA ARG A 26 -11.40 -15.14 -12.67
C ARG A 26 -10.45 -16.28 -12.25
N TRP A 27 -9.39 -16.53 -13.01
CA TRP A 27 -8.44 -17.60 -12.70
C TRP A 27 -7.56 -17.28 -11.48
N HIS A 28 -7.26 -16.01 -11.21
CA HIS A 28 -6.58 -15.63 -9.97
C HIS A 28 -7.44 -15.93 -8.75
N LYS A 29 -8.75 -15.71 -8.83
CA LYS A 29 -9.68 -16.05 -7.75
C LYS A 29 -9.70 -17.56 -7.49
N GLU A 30 -9.62 -18.39 -8.52
CA GLU A 30 -9.54 -19.84 -8.33
C GLU A 30 -8.22 -20.27 -7.65
N LEU A 31 -7.08 -19.66 -8.02
CA LEU A 31 -5.80 -19.90 -7.33
C LEU A 31 -5.86 -19.47 -5.86
N LEU A 32 -6.56 -18.39 -5.56
CA LEU A 32 -6.71 -17.90 -4.18
C LEU A 32 -7.65 -18.77 -3.33
N LYS A 33 -8.61 -19.47 -3.97
CA LYS A 33 -9.45 -20.46 -3.29
C LYS A 33 -8.72 -21.77 -3.04
N ASN A 34 -7.89 -22.18 -3.99
CA ASN A 34 -7.16 -23.45 -3.98
C ASN A 34 -5.68 -23.19 -4.34
N PRO A 35 -4.90 -22.59 -3.45
CA PRO A 35 -3.52 -22.21 -3.74
C PRO A 35 -2.66 -23.45 -3.99
N PRO A 36 -1.78 -23.42 -5.01
CA PRO A 36 -0.78 -24.45 -5.18
C PRO A 36 0.16 -24.48 -3.98
N LYS A 37 0.52 -25.68 -3.55
CA LYS A 37 1.42 -25.87 -2.40
C LYS A 37 2.76 -25.18 -2.65
N GLY A 38 3.15 -24.31 -1.74
CA GLY A 38 4.41 -23.55 -1.79
C GLY A 38 4.31 -22.18 -2.45
N GLU A 39 3.15 -21.82 -3.05
CA GLU A 39 2.92 -20.52 -3.70
C GLU A 39 2.09 -19.56 -2.83
N GLU A 40 1.75 -19.96 -1.61
CA GLU A 40 0.84 -19.21 -0.73
C GLU A 40 1.36 -17.80 -0.45
N ALA A 41 2.66 -17.67 -0.11
CA ALA A 41 3.27 -16.37 0.19
C ALA A 41 3.30 -15.46 -1.04
N THR A 42 3.62 -16.02 -2.20
CA THR A 42 3.63 -15.28 -3.48
C THR A 42 2.26 -14.75 -3.83
N LEU A 43 1.21 -15.57 -3.64
CA LEU A 43 -0.17 -15.18 -3.92
C LEU A 43 -0.66 -14.07 -2.98
N VAL A 44 -0.32 -14.16 -1.69
CA VAL A 44 -0.61 -13.10 -0.72
C VAL A 44 0.11 -11.82 -1.10
N ASP A 45 1.39 -11.88 -1.44
CA ASP A 45 2.17 -10.71 -1.87
C ASP A 45 1.56 -10.04 -3.10
N LEU A 46 1.17 -10.83 -4.11
CA LEU A 46 0.51 -10.30 -5.32
C LEU A 46 -0.81 -9.57 -5.03
N ILE A 47 -1.60 -10.05 -4.08
CA ILE A 47 -2.86 -9.37 -3.69
C ILE A 47 -2.57 -8.10 -2.90
N THR A 48 -1.52 -8.10 -2.11
CA THR A 48 -1.23 -7.06 -1.12
C THR A 48 -0.09 -6.14 -1.55
N HIS A 49 0.42 -6.32 -2.76
CA HIS A 49 1.54 -5.53 -3.27
C HIS A 49 1.25 -4.03 -3.12
N ARG A 50 2.08 -3.35 -2.32
CA ARG A 50 1.90 -1.95 -1.91
C ARG A 50 2.45 -1.01 -2.98
N VAL A 51 1.93 -1.14 -4.18
CA VAL A 51 2.23 -0.19 -5.24
C VAL A 51 1.17 0.91 -5.21
N PRO A 52 1.59 2.17 -5.35
CA PRO A 52 0.67 3.30 -5.40
C PRO A 52 -0.42 3.12 -6.45
N ALA A 53 -1.63 3.55 -6.13
CA ALA A 53 -2.78 3.46 -7.02
C ALA A 53 -2.57 4.11 -8.40
N GLY A 54 -1.76 5.18 -8.47
CA GLY A 54 -1.39 5.81 -9.74
C GLY A 54 -0.36 5.04 -10.57
N VAL A 55 0.20 3.95 -10.01
CA VAL A 55 1.19 3.07 -10.68
C VAL A 55 0.63 1.67 -10.88
N ASP A 56 -0.21 1.19 -9.98
CA ASP A 56 -0.88 -0.11 -10.06
C ASP A 56 -2.35 0.06 -10.47
N ASP A 57 -2.64 -0.10 -11.76
CA ASP A 57 -4.00 -0.09 -12.30
C ASP A 57 -4.91 -1.14 -11.64
N ALA A 58 -4.33 -2.15 -11.01
CA ALA A 58 -5.05 -3.19 -10.30
C ALA A 58 -5.37 -2.83 -8.83
N ALA A 59 -4.89 -1.72 -8.30
CA ALA A 59 -5.08 -1.36 -6.88
C ALA A 59 -6.57 -1.35 -6.48
N LYS A 60 -7.43 -0.76 -7.32
CA LYS A 60 -8.88 -0.77 -7.10
C LYS A 60 -9.48 -2.18 -7.10
N VAL A 61 -9.02 -3.05 -8.00
CA VAL A 61 -9.50 -4.44 -8.11
C VAL A 61 -9.04 -5.25 -6.91
N LYS A 62 -7.80 -5.06 -6.46
CA LYS A 62 -7.25 -5.70 -5.26
C LYS A 62 -8.02 -5.28 -4.01
N ALA A 63 -8.27 -3.98 -3.84
CA ALA A 63 -9.08 -3.45 -2.73
C ALA A 63 -10.49 -4.06 -2.75
N SER A 64 -11.14 -4.11 -3.90
CA SER A 64 -12.48 -4.71 -4.05
C SER A 64 -12.48 -6.20 -3.72
N TYR A 65 -11.42 -6.94 -4.08
CA TYR A 65 -11.29 -8.35 -3.74
C TYR A 65 -11.10 -8.55 -2.23
N LEU A 66 -10.20 -7.80 -1.60
CA LEU A 66 -9.98 -7.86 -0.16
C LEU A 66 -11.24 -7.49 0.62
N ALA A 67 -11.98 -6.48 0.16
CA ALA A 67 -13.27 -6.10 0.73
C ALA A 67 -14.29 -7.24 0.63
N ALA A 68 -14.37 -7.92 -0.52
CA ALA A 68 -15.26 -9.07 -0.70
C ALA A 68 -14.90 -10.24 0.23
N VAL A 69 -13.61 -10.49 0.47
CA VAL A 69 -13.16 -11.49 1.45
C VAL A 69 -13.52 -11.05 2.86
N ALA A 70 -13.29 -9.78 3.21
CA ALA A 70 -13.62 -9.22 4.52
C ALA A 70 -15.12 -9.28 4.84
N HIS A 71 -15.98 -9.07 3.84
CA HIS A 71 -17.45 -9.21 3.96
C HIS A 71 -17.94 -10.67 3.86
N GLY A 72 -17.06 -11.62 3.55
CA GLY A 72 -17.42 -13.04 3.40
C GLY A 72 -18.15 -13.37 2.10
N THR A 73 -18.20 -12.46 1.14
CA THR A 73 -18.82 -12.67 -0.19
C THR A 73 -17.91 -13.42 -1.16
N GLU A 74 -16.60 -13.38 -0.93
CA GLU A 74 -15.60 -14.19 -1.62
C GLU A 74 -14.84 -15.06 -0.61
N LYS A 75 -14.50 -16.28 -1.02
CA LYS A 75 -13.69 -17.21 -0.21
C LYS A 75 -12.23 -17.13 -0.64
N CYS A 76 -11.35 -16.96 0.33
CA CYS A 76 -9.90 -17.05 0.15
C CYS A 76 -9.34 -18.05 1.17
N ALA A 77 -8.63 -19.07 0.70
CA ALA A 77 -8.02 -20.05 1.60
C ALA A 77 -6.83 -19.47 2.41
N LEU A 78 -6.28 -18.36 1.95
CA LEU A 78 -5.06 -17.75 2.50
C LEU A 78 -5.35 -16.63 3.51
N LEU A 79 -6.55 -16.06 3.50
CA LEU A 79 -6.90 -14.87 4.27
C LEU A 79 -8.22 -15.06 5.02
N SER A 80 -8.20 -14.82 6.33
CA SER A 80 -9.43 -14.61 7.09
C SER A 80 -10.03 -13.22 6.76
N PRO A 81 -11.33 -13.00 7.07
CA PRO A 81 -11.95 -11.69 6.95
C PRO A 81 -11.19 -10.57 7.67
N GLU A 82 -10.72 -10.85 8.89
CA GLU A 82 -9.94 -9.90 9.69
C GLU A 82 -8.59 -9.60 9.03
N LYS A 83 -7.91 -10.64 8.51
CA LYS A 83 -6.63 -10.45 7.82
C LYS A 83 -6.80 -9.67 6.51
N ALA A 84 -7.85 -9.93 5.76
CA ALA A 84 -8.18 -9.14 4.57
C ALA A 84 -8.44 -7.67 4.92
N THR A 85 -9.13 -7.41 6.05
CA THR A 85 -9.36 -6.05 6.56
C THR A 85 -8.06 -5.37 6.98
N GLU A 86 -7.16 -6.08 7.66
CA GLU A 86 -5.84 -5.57 8.02
C GLU A 86 -5.04 -5.15 6.77
N LEU A 87 -5.05 -6.00 5.75
CA LEU A 87 -4.36 -5.73 4.49
C LEU A 87 -4.96 -4.52 3.74
N LEU A 88 -6.29 -4.34 3.77
CA LEU A 88 -6.93 -3.12 3.30
C LEU A 88 -6.36 -1.89 4.02
N GLY A 89 -6.17 -1.95 5.34
CA GLY A 89 -5.59 -0.86 6.13
C GLY A 89 -4.13 -0.52 5.78
N THR A 90 -3.43 -1.40 5.07
CA THR A 90 -2.05 -1.17 4.60
C THR A 90 -1.95 -0.68 3.17
N MET A 91 -3.05 -0.69 2.41
CA MET A 91 -3.04 -0.24 1.02
C MET A 91 -2.86 1.27 0.93
N LEU A 92 -2.38 1.71 -0.23
CA LEU A 92 -2.08 3.11 -0.52
C LEU A 92 -2.99 3.60 -1.65
N GLY A 93 -3.30 4.90 -1.65
CA GLY A 93 -4.00 5.55 -2.76
C GLY A 93 -5.52 5.68 -2.63
N GLY A 94 -6.10 5.36 -1.49
CA GLY A 94 -7.48 5.70 -1.13
C GLY A 94 -8.57 4.70 -1.55
N TYR A 95 -8.32 3.75 -2.44
CA TYR A 95 -9.32 2.74 -2.86
C TYR A 95 -9.78 1.80 -1.74
N ASN A 96 -9.04 1.76 -0.65
CA ASN A 96 -9.31 0.95 0.52
C ASN A 96 -10.19 1.65 1.56
N LEU A 97 -10.36 2.98 1.48
CA LEU A 97 -11.00 3.75 2.54
C LEU A 97 -12.51 3.49 2.61
N THR A 98 -13.23 3.57 1.49
CA THR A 98 -14.66 3.22 1.47
C THR A 98 -14.92 1.81 2.02
N PRO A 99 -14.21 0.75 1.56
CA PRO A 99 -14.35 -0.58 2.16
C PRO A 99 -14.07 -0.63 3.67
N LEU A 100 -13.07 0.09 4.17
CA LEU A 100 -12.80 0.14 5.61
C LEU A 100 -13.93 0.83 6.39
N ILE A 101 -14.51 1.90 5.83
CA ILE A 101 -15.66 2.60 6.43
C ILE A 101 -16.89 1.67 6.47
N ASP A 102 -17.14 0.93 5.41
CA ASP A 102 -18.24 -0.04 5.37
C ASP A 102 -18.06 -1.16 6.40
N LEU A 103 -16.82 -1.62 6.57
CA LEU A 103 -16.47 -2.67 7.55
C LEU A 103 -16.56 -2.21 9.00
N LEU A 104 -16.75 -0.93 9.31
CA LEU A 104 -17.09 -0.47 10.66
C LEU A 104 -18.43 -1.01 11.16
N ASP A 105 -19.32 -1.42 10.25
CA ASP A 105 -20.59 -2.07 10.60
C ASP A 105 -20.47 -3.60 10.70
N ASN A 106 -19.34 -4.19 10.32
CA ASN A 106 -19.09 -5.62 10.43
C ASN A 106 -18.50 -5.96 11.80
N LYS A 107 -19.27 -6.64 12.64
CA LYS A 107 -18.88 -6.92 14.03
C LYS A 107 -17.49 -7.56 14.19
N ALA A 108 -17.09 -8.45 13.30
CA ALA A 108 -15.80 -9.14 13.37
C ALA A 108 -14.65 -8.24 12.89
N CYS A 109 -14.87 -7.49 11.82
CA CYS A 109 -13.84 -6.68 11.15
C CYS A 109 -13.74 -5.24 11.68
N ALA A 110 -14.78 -4.72 12.36
CA ALA A 110 -14.83 -3.32 12.78
C ALA A 110 -13.64 -2.86 13.63
N PRO A 111 -13.09 -3.65 14.57
CA PRO A 111 -11.91 -3.22 15.32
C PRO A 111 -10.68 -3.03 14.41
N VAL A 112 -10.49 -3.93 13.44
CA VAL A 112 -9.36 -3.89 12.49
C VAL A 112 -9.54 -2.76 11.50
N ALA A 113 -10.77 -2.56 11.00
CA ALA A 113 -11.11 -1.45 10.10
C ALA A 113 -10.86 -0.09 10.77
N ALA A 114 -11.30 0.06 12.02
CA ALA A 114 -11.06 1.28 12.81
C ALA A 114 -9.54 1.53 12.98
N ALA A 115 -8.76 0.49 13.30
CA ALA A 115 -7.31 0.62 13.42
C ALA A 115 -6.63 1.06 12.10
N GLY A 116 -7.15 0.61 10.95
CA GLY A 116 -6.70 1.07 9.63
C GLY A 116 -7.04 2.54 9.37
N LEU A 117 -8.28 2.93 9.66
CA LEU A 117 -8.76 4.32 9.46
C LEU A 117 -8.04 5.33 10.37
N LYS A 118 -7.74 4.98 11.61
CA LYS A 118 -6.96 5.83 12.52
C LYS A 118 -5.58 6.20 11.98
N LYS A 119 -5.01 5.38 11.10
CA LYS A 119 -3.67 5.58 10.50
C LYS A 119 -3.71 6.26 9.14
N THR A 120 -4.88 6.53 8.57
CA THR A 120 -4.97 7.14 7.25
C THR A 120 -4.69 8.64 7.28
N LEU A 121 -3.92 9.10 6.30
CA LEU A 121 -3.66 10.53 6.06
C LEU A 121 -4.71 11.18 5.16
N LEU A 122 -5.55 10.40 4.50
CA LEU A 122 -6.64 10.86 3.63
C LEU A 122 -7.95 11.09 4.41
N MET A 123 -7.86 11.37 5.71
CA MET A 123 -9.03 11.56 6.57
C MET A 123 -9.95 12.68 6.09
N PHE A 124 -9.43 13.73 5.47
CA PHE A 124 -10.24 14.86 4.99
C PHE A 124 -11.24 14.45 3.92
N ASP A 125 -10.86 13.53 3.03
CA ASP A 125 -11.73 13.07 1.95
C ASP A 125 -12.90 12.22 2.46
N PHE A 126 -12.75 11.54 3.61
CA PHE A 126 -13.69 10.58 4.17
C PHE A 126 -14.21 10.96 5.56
N PHE A 127 -13.89 12.16 6.02
CA PHE A 127 -14.29 12.63 7.35
C PHE A 127 -15.81 12.56 7.55
N ASN A 128 -16.58 13.06 6.59
CA ASN A 128 -18.04 13.11 6.70
C ASN A 128 -18.65 11.70 6.74
N ASP A 129 -18.12 10.75 5.96
CA ASP A 129 -18.63 9.39 5.92
C ASP A 129 -18.47 8.69 7.28
N VAL A 130 -17.31 8.88 7.93
CA VAL A 130 -17.06 8.36 9.27
C VAL A 130 -17.88 9.11 10.32
N ALA A 131 -17.98 10.43 10.20
CA ALA A 131 -18.77 11.26 11.12
C ALA A 131 -20.26 10.88 11.09
N ASP A 132 -20.82 10.60 9.93
CA ASP A 132 -22.21 10.20 9.78
C ASP A 132 -22.49 8.82 10.41
N LYS A 133 -21.57 7.85 10.26
CA LYS A 133 -21.65 6.58 11.00
C LYS A 133 -21.54 6.79 12.53
N ALA A 134 -20.69 7.70 12.98
CA ALA A 134 -20.55 8.01 14.40
C ALA A 134 -21.84 8.65 14.97
N LYS A 135 -22.48 9.57 14.22
CA LYS A 135 -23.79 10.17 14.55
C LYS A 135 -24.90 9.11 14.58
N ALA A 136 -24.84 8.15 13.65
CA ALA A 136 -25.76 7.02 13.62
C ALA A 136 -25.55 6.01 14.77
N GLY A 137 -24.56 6.21 15.63
CA GLY A 137 -24.35 5.42 16.84
C GLY A 137 -23.24 4.38 16.74
N ASN A 138 -22.55 4.26 15.60
CA ASN A 138 -21.45 3.30 15.45
C ASN A 138 -20.29 3.64 16.38
N ALA A 139 -20.03 2.74 17.36
CA ALA A 139 -19.00 2.95 18.37
C ALA A 139 -17.58 3.03 17.79
N LYS A 140 -17.28 2.22 16.76
CA LYS A 140 -15.95 2.20 16.13
C LYS A 140 -15.71 3.45 15.28
N ALA A 141 -16.74 3.98 14.64
CA ALA A 141 -16.65 5.28 13.97
C ALA A 141 -16.38 6.41 14.97
N LYS A 142 -17.01 6.38 16.16
CA LYS A 142 -16.70 7.35 17.25
C LYS A 142 -15.25 7.26 17.71
N GLU A 143 -14.72 6.05 17.87
CA GLU A 143 -13.30 5.85 18.20
C GLU A 143 -12.37 6.43 17.14
N VAL A 144 -12.67 6.25 15.85
CA VAL A 144 -11.89 6.82 14.74
C VAL A 144 -11.94 8.34 14.77
N MET A 145 -13.14 8.92 14.92
CA MET A 145 -13.32 10.37 15.02
C MET A 145 -12.55 10.97 16.18
N GLN A 146 -12.57 10.32 17.35
CA GLN A 146 -11.80 10.75 18.51
C GLN A 146 -10.30 10.68 18.25
N SER A 147 -9.80 9.59 17.67
CA SER A 147 -8.38 9.43 17.31
C SER A 147 -7.89 10.55 16.37
N TRP A 148 -8.72 10.93 15.39
CA TRP A 148 -8.41 12.05 14.49
C TRP A 148 -8.43 13.39 15.21
N ALA A 149 -9.40 13.61 16.12
CA ALA A 149 -9.47 14.83 16.94
C ALA A 149 -8.26 14.98 17.87
N ASP A 150 -7.80 13.88 18.45
CA ASP A 150 -6.63 13.81 19.34
C ASP A 150 -5.31 13.83 18.57
N ALA A 151 -5.35 13.84 17.25
CA ALA A 151 -4.20 13.76 16.37
C ALA A 151 -3.25 12.59 16.72
N GLU A 152 -3.80 11.42 17.09
CA GLU A 152 -3.02 10.25 17.54
C GLU A 152 -1.94 9.84 16.54
N TRP A 153 -2.17 10.07 15.25
CA TRP A 153 -1.17 9.80 14.22
C TRP A 153 0.15 10.55 14.46
N PHE A 154 0.09 11.74 15.03
CA PHE A 154 1.26 12.56 15.39
C PHE A 154 1.69 12.30 16.84
N THR A 155 0.76 12.32 17.78
CA THR A 155 1.04 12.28 19.22
C THR A 155 1.50 10.93 19.72
N SER A 156 1.16 9.83 19.00
CA SER A 156 1.63 8.47 19.32
C SER A 156 3.08 8.19 18.90
N ARG A 157 3.75 9.16 18.26
CA ARG A 157 5.14 9.00 17.85
C ARG A 157 6.07 9.22 19.01
N HIS A 158 7.21 8.49 18.98
CA HIS A 158 8.28 8.73 19.94
C HIS A 158 8.81 10.17 19.82
N GLU A 159 9.21 10.73 20.95
CA GLU A 159 9.96 11.99 20.94
C GLU A 159 11.23 11.82 20.11
N VAL A 160 11.62 12.92 19.46
CA VAL A 160 12.88 12.93 18.69
C VAL A 160 14.04 12.86 19.68
N ASP A 161 14.98 11.98 19.43
CA ASP A 161 16.18 11.83 20.26
C ASP A 161 16.94 13.15 20.35
N LYS A 162 17.47 13.46 21.54
CA LYS A 162 18.30 14.65 21.75
C LYS A 162 19.57 14.65 20.89
N LYS A 163 20.02 13.47 20.46
CA LYS A 163 21.17 13.30 19.60
C LYS A 163 20.85 12.22 18.56
N ILE A 164 20.92 12.59 17.29
CA ILE A 164 20.71 11.68 16.19
C ILE A 164 22.03 11.52 15.41
N THR A 165 22.48 10.30 15.22
CA THR A 165 23.60 9.99 14.34
C THR A 165 23.04 9.57 12.98
N VAL A 166 23.49 10.22 11.92
CA VAL A 166 23.00 9.96 10.55
C VAL A 166 24.16 9.63 9.63
N THR A 167 23.91 8.74 8.67
CA THR A 167 24.80 8.54 7.52
C THR A 167 24.36 9.46 6.40
N VAL A 168 25.25 10.31 5.93
CA VAL A 168 24.94 11.28 4.87
C VAL A 168 25.20 10.64 3.51
N PHE A 169 24.17 10.65 2.67
CA PHE A 169 24.31 10.33 1.24
C PHE A 169 24.33 11.64 0.45
N LYS A 170 25.48 11.94 -0.18
CA LYS A 170 25.63 13.13 -1.00
C LYS A 170 25.16 12.83 -2.42
N VAL A 171 24.17 13.57 -2.89
CA VAL A 171 23.73 13.54 -4.28
C VAL A 171 24.50 14.60 -5.05
N PRO A 172 25.30 14.24 -6.08
CA PRO A 172 26.04 15.20 -6.87
C PRO A 172 25.12 16.01 -7.80
N GLY A 173 25.55 17.20 -8.16
CA GLY A 173 24.83 18.10 -9.05
C GLY A 173 23.76 18.93 -8.34
N GLU A 174 23.03 19.71 -9.13
CA GLU A 174 21.92 20.53 -8.65
C GLU A 174 20.72 19.66 -8.30
N THR A 175 20.05 19.97 -7.22
CA THR A 175 18.81 19.31 -6.80
C THR A 175 17.69 20.33 -6.82
N ASN A 176 16.64 20.03 -7.56
CA ASN A 176 15.45 20.86 -7.68
C ASN A 176 14.21 20.19 -7.09
N THR A 177 13.08 20.88 -7.17
CA THR A 177 11.81 20.38 -6.62
C THR A 177 11.37 19.07 -7.27
N ASP A 178 11.59 18.90 -8.57
CA ASP A 178 11.18 17.68 -9.27
C ASP A 178 12.04 16.46 -8.92
N ASP A 179 13.26 16.68 -8.43
CA ASP A 179 14.07 15.58 -7.86
C ASP A 179 13.52 15.11 -6.52
N LEU A 180 12.99 16.03 -5.73
CA LEU A 180 12.48 15.71 -4.38
C LEU A 180 11.00 15.33 -4.40
N SER A 181 10.20 15.97 -5.23
CA SER A 181 8.75 15.80 -5.31
C SER A 181 8.28 15.89 -6.77
N PRO A 182 8.54 14.86 -7.59
CA PRO A 182 8.24 14.89 -9.01
C PRO A 182 6.77 15.17 -9.31
N ALA A 183 6.49 16.03 -10.29
CA ALA A 183 5.12 16.38 -10.68
C ALA A 183 4.26 15.16 -11.08
N PRO A 184 4.79 14.15 -11.79
CA PRO A 184 4.02 12.93 -12.09
C PRO A 184 3.58 12.13 -10.85
N ASP A 185 4.24 12.33 -9.71
CA ASP A 185 3.92 11.66 -8.44
C ASP A 185 3.15 12.57 -7.47
N ALA A 186 2.66 13.72 -7.92
CA ALA A 186 1.95 14.70 -7.08
C ALA A 186 0.74 14.11 -6.33
N TRP A 187 0.08 13.12 -6.91
CA TRP A 187 -1.05 12.41 -6.32
C TRP A 187 -0.68 11.66 -5.02
N SER A 188 0.57 11.32 -4.78
CA SER A 188 1.03 10.67 -3.55
C SER A 188 1.41 11.64 -2.44
N ARG A 189 1.42 12.97 -2.70
CA ARG A 189 1.83 14.00 -1.72
C ARG A 189 1.06 13.99 -0.40
N PRO A 190 -0.25 13.68 -0.36
CA PRO A 190 -0.97 13.59 0.90
C PRO A 190 -0.52 12.43 1.80
N ASP A 191 0.13 11.42 1.22
CA ASP A 191 0.64 10.25 1.93
C ASP A 191 2.18 10.31 1.98
N ILE A 192 2.73 10.85 3.06
CA ILE A 192 4.18 11.04 3.22
C ILE A 192 4.94 9.71 3.11
N PRO A 193 4.54 8.61 3.78
CA PRO A 193 5.18 7.31 3.62
C PRO A 193 5.20 6.78 2.19
N LEU A 194 4.24 7.21 1.36
CA LEU A 194 4.19 6.86 -0.03
C LEU A 194 5.02 7.81 -0.89
N HIS A 195 4.86 9.11 -0.64
CA HIS A 195 5.49 10.14 -1.46
C HIS A 195 7.03 10.12 -1.38
N TYR A 196 7.60 9.76 -0.22
CA TYR A 196 9.07 9.67 -0.11
C TYR A 196 9.69 8.67 -1.11
N LEU A 197 8.91 7.67 -1.58
CA LEU A 197 9.38 6.72 -2.59
C LEU A 197 9.61 7.36 -3.97
N ALA A 198 9.03 8.53 -4.19
CA ALA A 198 9.23 9.30 -5.41
C ALA A 198 10.50 10.16 -5.38
N MET A 199 11.04 10.43 -4.18
CA MET A 199 12.24 11.24 -4.00
C MET A 199 13.43 10.63 -4.75
N LEU A 200 14.13 11.45 -5.52
CA LEU A 200 15.31 11.07 -6.30
C LEU A 200 15.08 9.86 -7.24
N LYS A 201 13.83 9.60 -7.64
CA LYS A 201 13.54 8.49 -8.54
C LYS A 201 14.01 8.76 -9.98
N ASN A 202 14.14 10.02 -10.36
CA ASN A 202 14.67 10.40 -11.66
C ASN A 202 16.18 10.27 -11.65
N THR A 203 16.72 9.80 -12.77
CA THR A 203 18.16 9.66 -12.95
C THR A 203 18.79 11.01 -13.21
N ARG A 204 20.00 11.20 -12.70
CA ARG A 204 20.86 12.33 -13.02
C ARG A 204 22.30 11.87 -13.17
N GLU A 205 23.17 12.72 -13.70
CA GLU A 205 24.59 12.43 -13.84
C GLU A 205 25.21 12.08 -12.47
N GLY A 206 26.01 11.02 -12.44
CA GLY A 206 26.66 10.53 -11.22
C GLY A 206 25.78 9.78 -10.22
N ALA A 207 24.44 9.83 -10.38
CA ALA A 207 23.48 9.08 -9.56
C ALA A 207 22.48 8.28 -10.42
N ALA A 208 22.80 8.14 -11.71
CA ALA A 208 21.94 7.51 -12.69
C ALA A 208 21.66 6.05 -12.32
N PHE A 209 20.41 5.69 -12.44
CA PHE A 209 19.96 4.30 -12.41
C PHE A 209 20.52 3.54 -13.61
N LYS A 210 21.11 2.40 -13.35
CA LYS A 210 21.58 1.48 -14.40
C LYS A 210 20.59 0.31 -14.49
N PRO A 211 19.94 0.11 -15.64
CA PRO A 211 18.94 -0.96 -15.79
C PRO A 211 19.48 -2.37 -15.47
N GLU A 212 20.77 -2.60 -15.70
CA GLU A 212 21.49 -3.83 -15.40
C GLU A 212 21.70 -4.08 -13.90
N GLU A 213 21.42 -3.09 -13.05
CA GLU A 213 21.53 -3.20 -11.60
C GLU A 213 20.18 -3.51 -10.93
N ASP A 214 19.51 -4.58 -11.31
CA ASP A 214 18.28 -5.14 -10.69
C ASP A 214 17.03 -4.24 -10.72
N GLY A 215 16.89 -3.34 -11.68
CA GLY A 215 15.72 -2.49 -11.76
C GLY A 215 15.52 -1.56 -10.56
N LYS A 216 16.51 -1.41 -9.68
CA LYS A 216 16.45 -0.54 -8.52
C LYS A 216 16.77 0.90 -8.89
N ARG A 217 16.10 1.82 -8.22
CA ARG A 217 16.27 3.26 -8.44
C ARG A 217 17.66 3.70 -7.97
N GLY A 218 18.38 4.47 -8.79
CA GLY A 218 19.75 4.93 -8.55
C GLY A 218 20.03 5.36 -7.09
N PRO A 219 19.77 6.61 -6.66
CA PRO A 219 20.07 7.06 -5.30
C PRO A 219 19.34 6.26 -4.21
N MET A 220 18.12 5.79 -4.47
CA MET A 220 17.36 5.00 -3.50
C MET A 220 17.99 3.63 -3.23
N LYS A 221 18.66 3.02 -4.23
CA LYS A 221 19.42 1.79 -3.99
C LYS A 221 20.53 2.00 -2.97
N PHE A 222 21.28 3.08 -3.08
CA PHE A 222 22.35 3.40 -2.12
C PHE A 222 21.80 3.61 -0.71
N ILE A 223 20.66 4.28 -0.58
CA ILE A 223 19.99 4.47 0.70
C ILE A 223 19.54 3.12 1.29
N ASP A 224 18.98 2.24 0.47
CA ASP A 224 18.56 0.91 0.90
C ASP A 224 19.77 0.04 1.32
N ASP A 225 20.87 0.14 0.60
CA ASP A 225 22.10 -0.57 0.94
C ASP A 225 22.75 -0.04 2.23
N LEU A 226 22.64 1.27 2.50
CA LEU A 226 23.06 1.85 3.77
C LEU A 226 22.19 1.39 4.94
N LYS A 227 20.86 1.34 4.76
CA LYS A 227 19.93 0.84 5.78
C LYS A 227 20.18 -0.63 6.16
N LYS A 228 20.69 -1.44 5.24
CA LYS A 228 21.03 -2.85 5.50
C LYS A 228 22.32 -3.03 6.29
N LYS A 229 23.17 -2.04 6.28
CA LYS A 229 24.47 -2.07 6.99
C LYS A 229 24.37 -1.62 8.44
N GLY A 230 23.20 -1.20 8.88
CA GLY A 230 22.92 -0.78 10.24
C GLY A 230 22.96 0.68 10.47
#